data_2e18fbaf29bf8a45b9ba775db0d8738a
#
_entry.id   2e18fbaf29bf8a45b9ba775db0d8738a
#
_cell.length_a   1.000
_cell.length_b   1.000
_cell.length_c   1.000
_cell.angle_alpha   90.00
_cell.angle_beta   90.00
_cell.angle_gamma   90.00
#
_symmetry.space_group_name_H-M   'P 1'
#
loop_
_entity.id
_entity.type
_entity.pdbx_description
1 polymer ?
#
loop_
_entity_poly.entity_id
_entity_poly.type
_entity_poly.pdbx_seq_one_letter_code
_entity_poly.pdbx_strand_id
1 'polypeptide(L)'
;MQSTQFDMVLRRIATVLSVAIVTLTLVGATTGILLSFYYEPAAGRAYQSLRAIDTELNYGWLFHKAHIIAGNAVVGVSLIQIVIMFVSRQFTKSWLTAWISGILFTLSAIGLGWTAMILSWDQEGFWRFSIELGTIEAIPFVGSLLRDILTGGAGISTVTVQHLYTIHSYIVSVAALVLAVVHLASVLWQDKQTYKKAEVTENNNLHQFEQRMQ
;
A
#
# COMPACT_ATOMS: atom_id res chain seq x y z
N MET A 1 31.33 8.35 5.40
CA MET A 1 30.44 9.16 6.24
C MET A 1 29.98 8.26 7.37
N GLN A 2 30.40 8.53 8.62
CA GLN A 2 29.90 7.78 9.78
C GLN A 2 28.39 8.04 9.89
N SER A 3 27.60 6.97 9.99
CA SER A 3 26.16 7.10 10.26
C SER A 3 26.00 7.68 11.67
N THR A 4 25.27 8.78 11.77
CA THR A 4 24.94 9.37 13.08
C THR A 4 24.00 8.43 13.84
N GLN A 5 23.93 8.53 15.18
CA GLN A 5 22.95 7.78 15.96
C GLN A 5 21.52 8.04 15.45
N PHE A 6 21.26 9.25 15.00
CA PHE A 6 20.00 9.64 14.40
C PHE A 6 19.65 8.81 13.15
N ASP A 7 20.62 8.65 12.22
CA ASP A 7 20.39 7.83 11.01
C ASP A 7 20.09 6.37 11.34
N MET A 8 20.74 5.81 12.37
CA MET A 8 20.48 4.43 12.81
C MET A 8 19.07 4.28 13.39
N VAL A 9 18.60 5.25 14.17
CA VAL A 9 17.24 5.25 14.73
C VAL A 9 16.20 5.34 13.61
N LEU A 10 16.35 6.25 12.65
CA LEU A 10 15.44 6.37 11.53
C LEU A 10 15.37 5.11 10.67
N ARG A 11 16.49 4.43 10.45
CA ARG A 11 16.50 3.14 9.73
C ARG A 11 15.75 2.05 10.47
N ARG A 12 15.91 1.95 11.79
CA ARG A 12 15.13 1.02 12.63
C ARG A 12 13.63 1.31 12.54
N ILE A 13 13.25 2.59 12.61
CA ILE A 13 11.86 3.01 12.44
C ILE A 13 11.36 2.58 11.04
N ALA A 14 12.13 2.81 9.98
CA ALA A 14 11.78 2.38 8.63
C ALA A 14 11.54 0.87 8.54
N THR A 15 12.39 0.05 9.18
CA THR A 15 12.22 -1.40 9.22
C THR A 15 10.95 -1.81 9.98
N VAL A 16 10.67 -1.20 11.15
CA VAL A 16 9.44 -1.46 11.92
C VAL A 16 8.19 -1.08 11.12
N LEU A 17 8.21 0.08 10.46
CA LEU A 17 7.10 0.51 9.60
C LEU A 17 6.90 -0.44 8.41
N SER A 18 7.99 -0.95 7.79
CA SER A 18 7.89 -1.94 6.71
C SER A 18 7.25 -3.25 7.18
N VAL A 19 7.55 -3.72 8.40
CA VAL A 19 6.89 -4.88 9.01
C VAL A 19 5.41 -4.58 9.26
N ALA A 20 5.09 -3.40 9.80
CA ALA A 20 3.71 -2.98 10.02
C ALA A 20 2.91 -2.92 8.71
N ILE A 21 3.51 -2.41 7.64
CA ILE A 21 2.90 -2.37 6.29
C ILE A 21 2.54 -3.79 5.83
N VAL A 22 3.48 -4.74 5.87
CA VAL A 22 3.21 -6.13 5.46
C VAL A 22 2.12 -6.75 6.33
N THR A 23 2.17 -6.57 7.65
CA THR A 23 1.16 -7.10 8.57
C THR A 23 -0.24 -6.56 8.26
N LEU A 24 -0.36 -5.24 8.10
CA LEU A 24 -1.63 -4.59 7.77
C LEU A 24 -2.14 -5.02 6.39
N THR A 25 -1.24 -5.15 5.41
CA THR A 25 -1.59 -5.64 4.06
C THR A 25 -2.11 -7.08 4.12
N LEU A 26 -1.52 -7.95 4.93
CA LEU A 26 -2.01 -9.32 5.14
C LEU A 26 -3.37 -9.35 5.83
N VAL A 27 -3.58 -8.50 6.83
CA VAL A 27 -4.91 -8.35 7.47
C VAL A 27 -5.93 -7.88 6.45
N GLY A 28 -5.61 -6.86 5.66
CA GLY A 28 -6.49 -6.36 4.58
C GLY A 28 -6.79 -7.44 3.54
N ALA A 29 -5.76 -8.17 3.07
CA ALA A 29 -5.96 -9.26 2.09
C ALA A 29 -6.83 -10.39 2.64
N THR A 30 -6.55 -10.86 3.86
CA THR A 30 -7.32 -11.95 4.49
C THR A 30 -8.78 -11.56 4.70
N THR A 31 -9.03 -10.38 5.27
CA THR A 31 -10.39 -9.88 5.48
C THR A 31 -11.09 -9.58 4.17
N GLY A 32 -10.38 -9.06 3.16
CA GLY A 32 -10.93 -8.83 1.81
C GLY A 32 -11.36 -10.12 1.12
N ILE A 33 -10.60 -11.21 1.24
CA ILE A 33 -10.99 -12.53 0.74
C ILE A 33 -12.27 -13.01 1.44
N LEU A 34 -12.38 -12.85 2.77
CA LEU A 34 -13.60 -13.24 3.50
C LEU A 34 -14.81 -12.42 3.05
N LEU A 35 -14.65 -11.12 2.85
CA LEU A 35 -15.72 -10.25 2.37
C LEU A 35 -16.15 -10.61 0.93
N SER A 36 -15.21 -11.03 0.09
CA SER A 36 -15.47 -11.36 -1.32
C SER A 36 -16.46 -12.53 -1.52
N PHE A 37 -16.62 -13.40 -0.51
CA PHE A 37 -17.61 -14.49 -0.57
C PHE A 37 -19.05 -13.99 -0.49
N TYR A 38 -19.28 -12.80 0.04
CA TYR A 38 -20.62 -12.28 0.32
C TYR A 38 -20.91 -10.95 -0.39
N TYR A 39 -19.88 -10.26 -0.86
CA TYR A 39 -20.05 -9.01 -1.59
C TYR A 39 -20.51 -9.26 -3.03
N GLU A 40 -21.57 -8.59 -3.43
CA GLU A 40 -22.14 -8.70 -4.78
C GLU A 40 -21.78 -7.44 -5.60
N PRO A 41 -20.84 -7.51 -6.56
CA PRO A 41 -20.38 -6.35 -7.35
C PRO A 41 -21.40 -5.99 -8.44
N ALA A 42 -22.53 -5.47 -8.07
CA ALA A 42 -23.58 -5.01 -8.97
C ALA A 42 -24.24 -3.72 -8.46
N ALA A 43 -24.53 -2.78 -9.33
CA ALA A 43 -25.04 -1.45 -8.96
C ALA A 43 -26.27 -1.48 -8.04
N GLY A 44 -27.18 -2.45 -8.22
CA GLY A 44 -28.38 -2.61 -7.38
C GLY A 44 -28.16 -3.46 -6.13
N ARG A 45 -26.99 -4.07 -5.92
CA ARG A 45 -26.73 -5.07 -4.87
C ARG A 45 -25.52 -4.76 -3.98
N ALA A 46 -24.53 -4.02 -4.49
CA ALA A 46 -23.27 -3.78 -3.81
C ALA A 46 -23.47 -3.20 -2.40
N TYR A 47 -24.18 -2.09 -2.28
CA TYR A 47 -24.49 -1.49 -0.98
C TYR A 47 -25.29 -2.41 -0.06
N GLN A 48 -26.29 -3.11 -0.61
CA GLN A 48 -27.13 -4.00 0.17
C GLN A 48 -26.36 -5.22 0.68
N SER A 49 -25.47 -5.80 -0.13
CA SER A 49 -24.62 -6.92 0.28
C SER A 49 -23.64 -6.54 1.39
N LEU A 50 -23.04 -5.32 1.35
CA LEU A 50 -22.23 -4.82 2.46
C LEU A 50 -23.05 -4.65 3.75
N ARG A 51 -24.28 -4.14 3.64
CA ARG A 51 -25.18 -4.02 4.79
C ARG A 51 -25.54 -5.39 5.36
N ALA A 52 -25.83 -6.37 4.51
CA ALA A 52 -26.10 -7.74 4.95
C ALA A 52 -24.89 -8.38 5.65
N ILE A 53 -23.67 -8.15 5.14
CA ILE A 53 -22.43 -8.56 5.82
C ILE A 53 -22.38 -7.99 7.23
N ASP A 54 -22.70 -6.73 7.42
CA ASP A 54 -22.60 -6.06 8.73
C ASP A 54 -23.68 -6.49 9.70
N THR A 55 -24.89 -6.84 9.22
CA THR A 55 -26.07 -7.03 10.08
C THR A 55 -26.56 -8.48 10.18
N GLU A 56 -26.27 -9.32 9.19
CA GLU A 56 -26.84 -10.68 9.11
C GLU A 56 -25.80 -11.78 9.31
N LEU A 57 -24.49 -11.48 9.02
CA LEU A 57 -23.44 -12.47 9.20
C LEU A 57 -22.83 -12.43 10.59
N ASN A 58 -22.62 -13.60 11.19
CA ASN A 58 -21.90 -13.73 12.45
C ASN A 58 -20.47 -13.17 12.30
N TYR A 59 -20.16 -12.12 13.05
CA TYR A 59 -18.88 -11.38 13.00
C TYR A 59 -18.60 -10.69 11.66
N GLY A 60 -19.55 -10.58 10.73
CA GLY A 60 -19.35 -9.90 9.45
C GLY A 60 -18.91 -8.46 9.62
N TRP A 61 -19.54 -7.71 10.56
CA TRP A 61 -19.16 -6.35 10.93
C TRP A 61 -17.69 -6.24 11.41
N LEU A 62 -17.16 -7.28 12.06
CA LEU A 62 -15.79 -7.28 12.56
C LEU A 62 -14.79 -7.38 11.39
N PHE A 63 -15.03 -8.31 10.45
CA PHE A 63 -14.18 -8.47 9.27
C PHE A 63 -14.25 -7.25 8.36
N HIS A 64 -15.43 -6.67 8.18
CA HIS A 64 -15.59 -5.45 7.38
C HIS A 64 -14.86 -4.26 8.02
N LYS A 65 -15.04 -4.01 9.32
CA LYS A 65 -14.31 -2.96 10.05
C LYS A 65 -12.80 -3.19 10.06
N ALA A 66 -12.36 -4.43 10.28
CA ALA A 66 -10.93 -4.76 10.24
C ALA A 66 -10.32 -4.48 8.86
N HIS A 67 -11.05 -4.78 7.78
CA HIS A 67 -10.64 -4.48 6.41
C HIS A 67 -10.48 -2.97 6.19
N ILE A 68 -11.47 -2.17 6.57
CA ILE A 68 -11.44 -0.71 6.45
C ILE A 68 -10.28 -0.11 7.28
N ILE A 69 -10.15 -0.53 8.54
CA ILE A 69 -9.10 0.00 9.43
C ILE A 69 -7.70 -0.36 8.88
N ALA A 70 -7.50 -1.62 8.47
CA ALA A 70 -6.22 -2.05 7.91
C ALA A 70 -5.90 -1.28 6.62
N GLY A 71 -6.86 -1.11 5.71
CA GLY A 71 -6.70 -0.35 4.47
C GLY A 71 -6.31 1.10 4.71
N ASN A 72 -7.03 1.80 5.59
CA ASN A 72 -6.71 3.19 5.93
C ASN A 72 -5.36 3.32 6.64
N ALA A 73 -5.05 2.40 7.56
CA ALA A 73 -3.77 2.38 8.26
C ALA A 73 -2.60 2.14 7.32
N VAL A 74 -2.74 1.24 6.34
CA VAL A 74 -1.71 1.00 5.30
C VAL A 74 -1.34 2.28 4.57
N VAL A 75 -2.33 3.07 4.14
CA VAL A 75 -2.08 4.34 3.45
C VAL A 75 -1.31 5.30 4.37
N GLY A 76 -1.78 5.50 5.60
CA GLY A 76 -1.13 6.40 6.55
C GLY A 76 0.31 5.97 6.89
N VAL A 77 0.51 4.69 7.20
CA VAL A 77 1.84 4.15 7.56
C VAL A 77 2.79 4.21 6.36
N SER A 78 2.34 3.93 5.15
CA SER A 78 3.21 3.99 3.95
C SER A 78 3.63 5.42 3.61
N LEU A 79 2.77 6.42 3.80
CA LEU A 79 3.13 7.83 3.65
C LEU A 79 4.19 8.24 4.68
N ILE A 80 4.02 7.86 5.95
CA ILE A 80 5.02 8.10 7.00
C ILE A 80 6.33 7.40 6.64
N GLN A 81 6.28 6.17 6.15
CA GLN A 81 7.43 5.40 5.70
C GLN A 81 8.25 6.16 4.65
N ILE A 82 7.62 6.71 3.61
CA ILE A 82 8.31 7.49 2.57
C ILE A 82 9.04 8.69 3.19
N VAL A 83 8.38 9.42 4.10
CA VAL A 83 9.01 10.56 4.78
C VAL A 83 10.24 10.13 5.60
N ILE A 84 10.11 9.07 6.39
CA ILE A 84 11.22 8.53 7.20
C ILE A 84 12.38 8.09 6.32
N MET A 85 12.11 7.37 5.23
CA MET A 85 13.13 6.94 4.28
C MET A 85 13.80 8.12 3.57
N PHE A 86 13.05 9.17 3.27
CA PHE A 86 13.60 10.40 2.67
C PHE A 86 14.53 11.12 3.64
N VAL A 87 14.10 11.37 4.88
CA VAL A 87 14.89 12.06 5.91
C VAL A 87 16.17 11.28 6.25
N SER A 88 16.09 9.95 6.30
CA SER A 88 17.27 9.08 6.52
C SER A 88 18.11 8.84 5.28
N ARG A 89 17.89 9.56 4.19
CA ARG A 89 18.62 9.47 2.92
C ARG A 89 18.68 8.06 2.32
N GLN A 90 17.64 7.27 2.52
CA GLN A 90 17.51 5.90 1.97
C GLN A 90 17.15 5.87 0.47
N PHE A 91 17.36 6.96 -0.25
CA PHE A 91 17.19 7.05 -1.70
C PHE A 91 18.51 6.92 -2.47
N THR A 92 19.62 6.57 -1.80
CA THR A 92 20.92 6.34 -2.45
C THR A 92 20.86 5.07 -3.32
N LYS A 93 21.81 4.93 -4.26
CA LYS A 93 21.84 3.83 -5.23
C LYS A 93 21.68 2.43 -4.60
N SER A 94 22.26 2.21 -3.42
CA SER A 94 22.12 0.94 -2.70
C SER A 94 20.70 0.67 -2.17
N TRP A 95 19.92 1.72 -1.91
CA TRP A 95 18.55 1.64 -1.39
C TRP A 95 17.45 1.81 -2.45
N LEU A 96 17.84 1.90 -3.73
CA LEU A 96 16.94 2.25 -4.82
C LEU A 96 15.75 1.27 -4.93
N THR A 97 15.99 -0.03 -4.76
CA THR A 97 14.92 -1.04 -4.82
C THR A 97 13.90 -0.83 -3.70
N ALA A 98 14.36 -0.60 -2.46
CA ALA A 98 13.48 -0.32 -1.33
C ALA A 98 12.69 0.99 -1.55
N TRP A 99 13.35 2.02 -2.09
CA TRP A 99 12.74 3.31 -2.38
C TRP A 99 11.64 3.21 -3.45
N ILE A 100 11.95 2.60 -4.61
CA ILE A 100 11.00 2.45 -5.71
C ILE A 100 9.82 1.55 -5.30
N SER A 101 10.10 0.39 -4.67
CA SER A 101 9.03 -0.52 -4.23
C SER A 101 8.13 0.13 -3.18
N GLY A 102 8.69 0.96 -2.28
CA GLY A 102 7.92 1.71 -1.30
C GLY A 102 6.99 2.74 -1.92
N ILE A 103 7.48 3.50 -2.92
CA ILE A 103 6.66 4.48 -3.66
C ILE A 103 5.54 3.75 -4.42
N LEU A 104 5.86 2.70 -5.19
CA LEU A 104 4.87 1.95 -5.96
C LEU A 104 3.85 1.29 -5.04
N PHE A 105 4.27 0.77 -3.89
CA PHE A 105 3.37 0.25 -2.87
C PHE A 105 2.41 1.34 -2.37
N THR A 106 2.93 2.51 -2.01
CA THR A 106 2.10 3.63 -1.52
C THR A 106 1.08 4.08 -2.56
N LEU A 107 1.48 4.18 -3.83
CA LEU A 107 0.54 4.48 -4.92
C LEU A 107 -0.53 3.40 -5.06
N SER A 108 -0.15 2.12 -4.94
CA SER A 108 -1.11 1.00 -4.94
C SER A 108 -2.06 1.07 -3.75
N ALA A 109 -1.57 1.40 -2.55
CA ALA A 109 -2.39 1.57 -1.35
C ALA A 109 -3.40 2.72 -1.48
N ILE A 110 -2.98 3.85 -2.07
CA ILE A 110 -3.87 4.98 -2.38
C ILE A 110 -4.94 4.55 -3.40
N GLY A 111 -4.54 3.82 -4.46
CA GLY A 111 -5.47 3.28 -5.46
C GLY A 111 -6.48 2.29 -4.84
N LEU A 112 -6.06 1.45 -3.89
CA LEU A 112 -6.95 0.57 -3.12
C LEU A 112 -7.94 1.37 -2.27
N GLY A 113 -7.47 2.41 -1.57
CA GLY A 113 -8.35 3.29 -0.79
C GLY A 113 -9.39 4.02 -1.66
N TRP A 114 -8.97 4.49 -2.82
CA TRP A 114 -9.86 5.14 -3.78
C TRP A 114 -10.93 4.18 -4.32
N THR A 115 -10.55 3.00 -4.80
CA THR A 115 -11.50 2.01 -5.31
C THR A 115 -12.40 1.46 -4.22
N ALA A 116 -11.91 1.27 -2.98
CA ALA A 116 -12.70 0.82 -1.83
C ALA A 116 -13.86 1.78 -1.51
N MET A 117 -13.60 3.09 -1.56
CA MET A 117 -14.63 4.10 -1.32
C MET A 117 -15.75 4.00 -2.36
N ILE A 118 -15.41 3.75 -3.62
CA ILE A 118 -16.41 3.61 -4.68
C ILE A 118 -17.19 2.29 -4.52
N LEU A 119 -16.51 1.22 -4.12
CA LEU A 119 -17.12 -0.10 -3.92
C LEU A 119 -18.11 -0.16 -2.76
N SER A 120 -18.10 0.80 -1.85
CA SER A 120 -19.17 0.98 -0.86
C SER A 120 -20.53 1.23 -1.52
N TRP A 121 -20.52 1.80 -2.71
CA TRP A 121 -21.67 2.06 -3.58
C TRP A 121 -22.82 2.77 -2.88
N ASP A 122 -22.49 3.59 -1.90
CA ASP A 122 -23.41 4.50 -1.23
C ASP A 122 -23.54 5.82 -2.01
N GLN A 123 -24.37 6.75 -1.52
CA GLN A 123 -24.59 8.02 -2.18
C GLN A 123 -23.30 8.85 -2.29
N GLU A 124 -22.47 8.83 -1.27
CA GLU A 124 -21.21 9.59 -1.27
C GLU A 124 -20.24 9.02 -2.31
N GLY A 125 -19.99 7.72 -2.30
CA GLY A 125 -19.10 7.03 -3.24
C GLY A 125 -19.56 7.21 -4.69
N PHE A 126 -20.88 7.09 -4.95
CA PHE A 126 -21.44 7.25 -6.29
C PHE A 126 -21.25 8.68 -6.84
N TRP A 127 -21.63 9.70 -6.09
CA TRP A 127 -21.55 11.09 -6.57
C TRP A 127 -20.10 11.57 -6.68
N ARG A 128 -19.25 11.17 -5.74
CA ARG A 128 -17.83 11.46 -5.81
C ARG A 128 -17.20 10.83 -7.04
N PHE A 129 -17.45 9.57 -7.32
CA PHE A 129 -16.95 8.90 -8.52
C PHE A 129 -17.46 9.56 -9.80
N SER A 130 -18.73 10.00 -9.83
CA SER A 130 -19.31 10.70 -10.99
C SER A 130 -18.57 12.02 -11.27
N ILE A 131 -18.18 12.77 -10.25
CA ILE A 131 -17.40 14.01 -10.39
C ILE A 131 -15.97 13.70 -10.84
N GLU A 132 -15.35 12.68 -10.28
CA GLU A 132 -14.00 12.23 -10.63
C GLU A 132 -13.93 11.74 -12.07
N LEU A 133 -14.94 11.01 -12.55
CA LEU A 133 -15.04 10.60 -13.96
C LEU A 133 -15.10 11.80 -14.92
N GLY A 134 -15.85 12.85 -14.58
CA GLY A 134 -15.87 14.08 -15.37
C GLY A 134 -14.48 14.74 -15.43
N THR A 135 -13.75 14.72 -14.32
CA THR A 135 -12.37 15.22 -14.26
C THR A 135 -11.41 14.37 -15.10
N ILE A 136 -11.55 13.04 -15.03
CA ILE A 136 -10.74 12.11 -15.83
C ILE A 136 -11.04 12.32 -17.31
N GLU A 137 -12.32 12.41 -17.70
CA GLU A 137 -12.73 12.61 -19.11
C GLU A 137 -12.16 13.91 -19.70
N ALA A 138 -11.97 14.94 -18.89
CA ALA A 138 -11.39 16.22 -19.32
C ALA A 138 -9.86 16.14 -19.60
N ILE A 139 -9.17 15.04 -19.30
CA ILE A 139 -7.74 14.87 -19.60
C ILE A 139 -7.56 14.76 -21.13
N PRO A 140 -6.77 15.66 -21.77
CA PRO A 140 -6.55 15.62 -23.20
C PRO A 140 -5.98 14.27 -23.67
N PHE A 141 -6.45 13.80 -24.81
CA PHE A 141 -6.01 12.60 -25.53
C PHE A 141 -6.34 11.24 -24.90
N VAL A 142 -6.37 11.14 -23.58
CA VAL A 142 -6.53 9.84 -22.88
C VAL A 142 -7.76 9.77 -21.98
N GLY A 143 -8.40 10.91 -21.69
CA GLY A 143 -9.48 10.98 -20.69
C GLY A 143 -10.68 10.11 -21.01
N SER A 144 -11.18 10.15 -22.23
CA SER A 144 -12.32 9.32 -22.65
C SER A 144 -11.98 7.82 -22.59
N LEU A 145 -10.77 7.43 -22.99
CA LEU A 145 -10.31 6.05 -22.90
C LEU A 145 -10.24 5.57 -21.44
N LEU A 146 -9.68 6.40 -20.55
CA LEU A 146 -9.60 6.08 -19.12
C LEU A 146 -11.00 5.96 -18.48
N ARG A 147 -11.91 6.88 -18.83
CA ARG A 147 -13.30 6.81 -18.39
C ARG A 147 -13.95 5.49 -18.84
N ASP A 148 -13.82 5.12 -20.10
CA ASP A 148 -14.42 3.91 -20.65
C ASP A 148 -13.83 2.63 -20.03
N ILE A 149 -12.53 2.61 -19.72
CA ILE A 149 -11.90 1.51 -18.97
C ILE A 149 -12.49 1.40 -17.57
N LEU A 150 -12.66 2.52 -16.86
CA LEU A 150 -13.18 2.51 -15.50
C LEU A 150 -14.67 2.17 -15.44
N THR A 151 -15.47 2.70 -16.37
CA THR A 151 -16.92 2.47 -16.41
C THR A 151 -17.31 1.14 -17.08
N GLY A 152 -16.44 0.61 -17.94
CA GLY A 152 -16.75 -0.53 -18.80
C GLY A 152 -17.71 -0.17 -19.94
N GLY A 153 -17.80 1.11 -20.33
CA GLY A 153 -18.64 1.59 -21.43
C GLY A 153 -19.24 2.98 -21.21
N ALA A 154 -20.36 3.24 -21.84
CA ALA A 154 -20.95 4.57 -21.99
C ALA A 154 -21.44 5.26 -20.70
N GLY A 155 -21.41 4.59 -19.55
CA GLY A 155 -21.89 5.21 -18.30
C GLY A 155 -21.72 4.32 -17.07
N ILE A 156 -22.00 4.90 -15.90
CA ILE A 156 -21.91 4.20 -14.61
C ILE A 156 -22.99 3.13 -14.53
N SER A 157 -22.61 1.89 -14.32
CA SER A 157 -23.50 0.71 -14.35
C SER A 157 -22.97 -0.43 -13.46
N THR A 158 -23.65 -1.57 -13.51
CA THR A 158 -23.18 -2.82 -12.88
C THR A 158 -21.79 -3.21 -13.40
N VAL A 159 -21.50 -3.01 -14.68
CA VAL A 159 -20.18 -3.29 -15.27
C VAL A 159 -19.10 -2.43 -14.63
N THR A 160 -19.42 -1.19 -14.30
CA THR A 160 -18.51 -0.29 -13.58
C THR A 160 -18.11 -0.87 -12.21
N VAL A 161 -19.09 -1.34 -11.43
CA VAL A 161 -18.82 -1.96 -10.13
C VAL A 161 -17.94 -3.21 -10.27
N GLN A 162 -18.23 -4.05 -11.29
CA GLN A 162 -17.45 -5.25 -11.57
C GLN A 162 -16.01 -4.94 -11.99
N HIS A 163 -15.79 -3.91 -12.81
CA HIS A 163 -14.46 -3.46 -13.19
C HIS A 163 -13.67 -2.96 -11.98
N LEU A 164 -14.29 -2.07 -11.19
CA LEU A 164 -13.66 -1.55 -9.98
C LEU A 164 -13.38 -2.64 -8.94
N TYR A 165 -14.29 -3.60 -8.80
CA TYR A 165 -14.07 -4.77 -7.95
C TYR A 165 -12.89 -5.62 -8.45
N THR A 166 -12.79 -5.84 -9.75
CA THR A 166 -11.67 -6.59 -10.35
C THR A 166 -10.34 -5.85 -10.15
N ILE A 167 -10.33 -4.53 -10.37
CA ILE A 167 -9.16 -3.69 -10.16
C ILE A 167 -8.73 -3.74 -8.69
N HIS A 168 -9.67 -3.54 -7.76
CA HIS A 168 -9.41 -3.55 -6.32
C HIS A 168 -8.92 -4.91 -5.83
N SER A 169 -9.73 -5.97 -6.06
CA SER A 169 -9.55 -7.26 -5.41
C SER A 169 -8.48 -8.14 -6.04
N TYR A 170 -8.21 -7.98 -7.34
CA TYR A 170 -7.27 -8.86 -8.05
C TYR A 170 -6.03 -8.11 -8.56
N ILE A 171 -6.18 -6.96 -9.22
CA ILE A 171 -5.05 -6.31 -9.87
C ILE A 171 -4.21 -5.54 -8.84
N VAL A 172 -4.82 -4.56 -8.19
CA VAL A 172 -4.07 -3.64 -7.31
C VAL A 172 -3.73 -4.31 -5.98
N SER A 173 -4.61 -5.18 -5.43
CA SER A 173 -4.35 -5.90 -4.18
C SER A 173 -3.18 -6.88 -4.32
N VAL A 174 -3.12 -7.65 -5.41
CA VAL A 174 -1.99 -8.57 -5.67
C VAL A 174 -0.70 -7.79 -5.89
N ALA A 175 -0.75 -6.69 -6.67
CA ALA A 175 0.41 -5.82 -6.86
C ALA A 175 0.90 -5.23 -5.54
N ALA A 176 -0.01 -4.72 -4.69
CA ALA A 176 0.32 -4.20 -3.37
C ALA A 176 0.96 -5.25 -2.47
N LEU A 177 0.41 -6.48 -2.43
CA LEU A 177 0.97 -7.57 -1.62
C LEU A 177 2.41 -7.91 -2.06
N VAL A 178 2.63 -8.06 -3.37
CA VAL A 178 3.97 -8.33 -3.91
C VAL A 178 4.93 -7.19 -3.60
N LEU A 179 4.50 -5.94 -3.80
CA LEU A 179 5.32 -4.76 -3.53
C LEU A 179 5.65 -4.61 -2.04
N ALA A 180 4.71 -4.92 -1.13
CA ALA A 180 4.96 -4.92 0.31
C ALA A 180 6.06 -5.90 0.71
N VAL A 181 6.02 -7.13 0.16
CA VAL A 181 7.03 -8.16 0.41
C VAL A 181 8.38 -7.75 -0.17
N VAL A 182 8.43 -7.27 -1.42
CA VAL A 182 9.65 -6.79 -2.06
C VAL A 182 10.24 -5.61 -1.30
N HIS A 183 9.41 -4.68 -0.84
CA HIS A 183 9.84 -3.53 -0.04
C HIS A 183 10.48 -3.97 1.28
N LEU A 184 9.79 -4.80 2.06
CA LEU A 184 10.33 -5.31 3.34
C LEU A 184 11.64 -6.09 3.12
N ALA A 185 11.67 -7.01 2.15
CA ALA A 185 12.86 -7.78 1.84
C ALA A 185 14.05 -6.87 1.46
N SER A 186 13.79 -5.83 0.66
CA SER A 186 14.81 -4.84 0.25
C SER A 186 15.33 -4.03 1.44
N VAL A 187 14.45 -3.58 2.34
CA VAL A 187 14.83 -2.84 3.55
C VAL A 187 15.70 -3.73 4.46
N LEU A 188 15.26 -4.95 4.75
CA LEU A 188 16.02 -5.90 5.58
C LEU A 188 17.38 -6.25 4.99
N TRP A 189 17.45 -6.45 3.68
CA TRP A 189 18.70 -6.71 2.98
C TRP A 189 19.68 -5.55 3.14
N GLN A 190 19.23 -4.31 2.96
CA GLN A 190 20.07 -3.12 3.07
C GLN A 190 20.53 -2.86 4.51
N ASP A 191 19.65 -3.07 5.48
CA ASP A 191 20.04 -2.99 6.90
C ASP A 191 21.18 -3.96 7.21
N LYS A 192 21.04 -5.24 6.82
CA LYS A 192 22.09 -6.27 7.01
C LYS A 192 23.40 -5.86 6.37
N GLN A 193 23.39 -5.34 5.15
CA GLN A 193 24.60 -4.88 4.46
C GLN A 193 25.28 -3.69 5.18
N THR A 194 24.49 -2.78 5.73
CA THR A 194 25.00 -1.62 6.46
C THR A 194 25.67 -2.04 7.77
N TYR A 195 25.05 -2.93 8.53
CA TYR A 195 25.66 -3.48 9.77
C TYR A 195 26.97 -4.22 9.47
N LYS A 196 27.00 -5.09 8.46
CA LYS A 196 28.22 -5.79 8.08
C LYS A 196 29.37 -4.85 7.69
N LYS A 197 29.08 -3.78 6.97
CA LYS A 197 30.10 -2.77 6.61
C LYS A 197 30.62 -2.02 7.84
N ALA A 198 29.76 -1.69 8.79
CA ALA A 198 30.15 -1.02 10.03
C ALA A 198 31.12 -1.91 10.85
N GLU A 199 30.80 -3.18 11.02
CA GLU A 199 31.62 -4.15 11.73
C GLU A 199 33.02 -4.32 11.09
N VAL A 200 33.08 -4.47 9.77
CA VAL A 200 34.36 -4.56 9.04
C VAL A 200 35.22 -3.30 9.21
N THR A 201 34.59 -2.12 9.20
CA THR A 201 35.30 -0.85 9.37
C THR A 201 35.85 -0.73 10.80
N GLU A 202 35.08 -1.13 11.81
CA GLU A 202 35.51 -1.12 13.21
C GLU A 202 36.70 -2.06 13.42
N ASN A 203 36.63 -3.29 12.94
CA ASN A 203 37.73 -4.25 13.03
C ASN A 203 39.03 -3.74 12.36
N ASN A 204 38.89 -3.14 11.16
CA ASN A 204 40.05 -2.57 10.47
C ASN A 204 40.71 -1.41 11.26
N ASN A 205 39.88 -0.56 11.90
CA ASN A 205 40.40 0.53 12.72
C ASN A 205 41.14 0.02 13.98
N LEU A 206 40.62 -1.03 14.61
CA LEU A 206 41.26 -1.69 15.75
C LEU A 206 42.63 -2.27 15.36
N HIS A 207 42.70 -3.02 14.25
CA HIS A 207 43.97 -3.55 13.75
C HIS A 207 44.99 -2.47 13.41
N GLN A 208 44.56 -1.34 12.79
CA GLN A 208 45.46 -0.22 12.51
C GLN A 208 45.94 0.45 13.80
N PHE A 209 45.10 0.55 14.82
CA PHE A 209 45.51 1.09 16.11
C PHE A 209 46.54 0.19 16.79
N GLU A 210 46.33 -1.14 16.82
CA GLU A 210 47.27 -2.11 17.38
C GLU A 210 48.65 -2.03 16.69
N GLN A 211 48.70 -1.93 15.34
CA GLN A 211 49.93 -1.79 14.57
C GLN A 211 50.70 -0.49 14.86
N ARG A 212 50.01 0.57 15.27
CA ARG A 212 50.67 1.84 15.63
C ARG A 212 51.25 1.87 17.05
N MET A 213 50.81 0.95 17.88
CA MET A 213 51.23 0.81 19.26
C MET A 213 52.45 -0.11 19.43
N GLN A 214 52.79 -0.88 18.38
CA GLN A 214 54.01 -1.69 18.28
C GLN A 214 55.17 -0.91 17.65
#